data_aee078137b73186eaa2f6fd1da80a1f2
#
_entry.id   aee078137b73186eaa2f6fd1da80a1f2
#
_cell.length_a   1.000
_cell.length_b   1.000
_cell.length_c   1.000
_cell.angle_alpha   90.00
_cell.angle_beta   90.00
_cell.angle_gamma   90.00
#
_symmetry.space_group_name_H-M   'P 1'
#
loop_
_entity.id
_entity.type
_entity.pdbx_description
1 polymer ?
#
loop_
_entity_poly.entity_id
_entity_poly.type
_entity_poly.pdbx_seq_one_letter_code
_entity_poly.pdbx_strand_id
1 'polypeptide(L)'
;MVQKTVNIAQAIGVPGEFYDDSPRRVAPYILRSAEGEIAAQGSVSFSGNPADGDSVTVGETTYTFKTEMAAANDIKLGSSQSDSISTLVKVVNGTDASGTDYYAGTTTPNASASAVSSGSEVTVSAKTAGAAGNSVALAATGSVMSVSGSTLEGGAVSSVLPTVACVFTAGAEDNEAVIGGTGAFRGILVGPKQYANYMNLDATMTLPDGSIGQLATMGNILVKVGNAVSPDDVAVYNNVTGEISGLSLIHISEPTR
;
A
#
# COMPACT_ATOMS: atom_id res chain seq x y z
N MET A 1 -11.12 -34.89 39.08
CA MET A 1 -10.12 -33.87 38.80
C MET A 1 -10.88 -32.53 38.73
N VAL A 2 -10.66 -31.63 39.67
CA VAL A 2 -11.39 -30.35 39.72
C VAL A 2 -10.60 -29.35 38.84
N GLN A 3 -11.25 -28.75 37.85
CA GLN A 3 -10.67 -27.71 37.02
C GLN A 3 -10.32 -26.50 37.90
N LYS A 4 -9.05 -26.19 38.05
CA LYS A 4 -8.55 -25.13 38.93
C LYS A 4 -8.46 -23.75 38.29
N THR A 5 -8.68 -23.64 36.99
CA THR A 5 -8.60 -22.37 36.24
C THR A 5 -9.82 -22.24 35.34
N VAL A 6 -10.62 -21.23 35.59
CA VAL A 6 -11.68 -20.81 34.68
C VAL A 6 -11.03 -19.83 33.68
N ASN A 7 -11.06 -20.15 32.42
CA ASN A 7 -10.57 -19.23 31.37
C ASN A 7 -11.59 -18.10 31.24
N ILE A 8 -11.29 -16.95 31.84
CA ILE A 8 -12.17 -15.77 31.87
C ILE A 8 -12.22 -15.05 30.51
N ALA A 9 -11.29 -15.35 29.61
CA ALA A 9 -11.26 -14.83 28.25
C ALA A 9 -11.77 -15.88 27.26
N GLN A 10 -13.06 -16.18 27.31
CA GLN A 10 -13.69 -17.01 26.30
C GLN A 10 -13.89 -16.16 25.05
N ALA A 11 -13.31 -16.56 23.92
CA ALA A 11 -13.61 -15.93 22.64
C ALA A 11 -15.11 -16.09 22.35
N ILE A 12 -15.80 -14.97 22.15
CA ILE A 12 -17.27 -14.94 21.96
C ILE A 12 -17.68 -15.64 20.65
N GLY A 13 -16.73 -15.83 19.72
CA GLY A 13 -16.92 -16.49 18.44
C GLY A 13 -15.77 -16.18 17.46
N VAL A 14 -15.93 -16.64 16.25
CA VAL A 14 -14.96 -16.38 15.17
C VAL A 14 -15.45 -15.22 14.32
N PRO A 15 -14.60 -14.24 13.99
CA PRO A 15 -14.99 -13.17 13.08
C PRO A 15 -15.53 -13.74 11.76
N GLY A 16 -16.64 -13.16 11.25
CA GLY A 16 -17.35 -13.65 10.08
C GLY A 16 -18.43 -14.69 10.38
N GLU A 17 -18.63 -15.07 11.63
CA GLU A 17 -19.79 -15.87 12.04
C GLU A 17 -20.98 -14.99 12.40
N PHE A 18 -22.18 -15.50 12.21
CA PHE A 18 -23.39 -14.87 12.75
C PHE A 18 -23.46 -15.10 14.26
N TYR A 19 -23.75 -14.03 14.99
CA TYR A 19 -23.82 -14.07 16.45
C TYR A 19 -25.06 -14.83 16.96
N ASP A 20 -26.16 -14.75 16.21
CA ASP A 20 -27.44 -15.32 16.56
C ASP A 20 -28.23 -15.81 15.33
N ASP A 21 -29.43 -16.35 15.56
CA ASP A 21 -30.34 -16.81 14.51
C ASP A 21 -31.28 -15.70 13.99
N SER A 22 -30.95 -14.43 14.18
CA SER A 22 -31.71 -13.31 13.62
C SER A 22 -31.88 -13.44 12.10
N PRO A 23 -32.90 -12.82 11.51
CA PRO A 23 -33.07 -12.80 10.07
C PRO A 23 -31.78 -12.34 9.37
N ARG A 24 -31.30 -13.15 8.43
CA ARG A 24 -30.03 -12.90 7.72
C ARG A 24 -30.23 -12.98 6.22
N ARG A 25 -29.47 -12.14 5.51
CA ARG A 25 -29.40 -12.17 4.04
C ARG A 25 -27.95 -12.29 3.62
N VAL A 26 -27.69 -13.30 2.81
CA VAL A 26 -26.36 -13.60 2.27
C VAL A 26 -26.48 -13.78 0.77
N ALA A 27 -25.52 -13.25 0.02
CA ALA A 27 -25.44 -13.42 -1.43
C ALA A 27 -24.01 -13.82 -1.83
N PRO A 28 -23.85 -14.69 -2.85
CA PRO A 28 -22.54 -15.05 -3.36
C PRO A 28 -22.02 -13.97 -4.31
N TYR A 29 -20.71 -13.68 -4.23
CA TYR A 29 -20.00 -12.79 -5.15
C TYR A 29 -18.63 -13.36 -5.48
N ILE A 30 -18.11 -13.02 -6.66
CA ILE A 30 -16.70 -13.20 -6.98
C ILE A 30 -15.93 -12.11 -6.22
N LEU A 31 -15.05 -12.54 -5.32
CA LEU A 31 -14.29 -11.62 -4.49
C LEU A 31 -13.04 -11.17 -5.24
N ARG A 32 -12.85 -9.86 -5.27
CA ARG A 32 -11.66 -9.23 -5.81
C ARG A 32 -10.88 -8.55 -4.70
N SER A 33 -9.55 -8.66 -4.74
CA SER A 33 -8.71 -7.79 -3.94
C SER A 33 -9.03 -6.35 -4.33
N ALA A 34 -8.97 -5.42 -3.37
CA ALA A 34 -8.80 -4.03 -3.75
C ALA A 34 -7.57 -4.02 -4.66
N GLU A 35 -7.63 -3.35 -5.79
CA GLU A 35 -6.46 -3.13 -6.64
C GLU A 35 -5.44 -2.28 -5.87
N GLY A 36 -4.87 -2.86 -4.84
CA GLY A 36 -3.66 -2.44 -4.20
C GLY A 36 -2.51 -3.02 -5.00
N GLU A 37 -2.35 -2.52 -6.22
CA GLU A 37 -1.13 -2.78 -6.95
C GLU A 37 0.03 -2.31 -6.08
N ILE A 38 0.90 -3.24 -5.72
CA ILE A 38 2.12 -2.91 -4.99
C ILE A 38 3.04 -2.24 -6.00
N ALA A 39 3.46 -1.01 -5.71
CA ALA A 39 4.41 -0.31 -6.56
C ALA A 39 5.77 -1.01 -6.52
N ALA A 40 6.38 -1.22 -7.67
CA ALA A 40 7.76 -1.69 -7.76
C ALA A 40 8.70 -0.68 -7.09
N GLN A 41 9.72 -1.18 -6.42
CA GLN A 41 10.71 -0.38 -5.73
C GLN A 41 12.13 -0.82 -6.07
N GLY A 42 13.06 0.10 -5.95
CA GLY A 42 14.48 -0.15 -6.01
C GLY A 42 15.21 0.89 -5.19
N SER A 43 16.48 0.68 -4.91
CA SER A 43 17.26 1.62 -4.15
C SER A 43 18.58 1.99 -4.84
N VAL A 44 19.02 3.21 -4.57
CA VAL A 44 20.35 3.72 -4.90
C VAL A 44 21.06 4.01 -3.59
N SER A 45 22.10 3.28 -3.31
CA SER A 45 22.93 3.44 -2.10
C SER A 45 24.16 4.25 -2.41
N PHE A 46 24.49 5.17 -1.53
CA PHE A 46 25.63 6.06 -1.62
C PHE A 46 26.63 5.71 -0.53
N SER A 47 27.88 5.42 -0.89
CA SER A 47 29.00 5.23 0.03
C SER A 47 29.85 6.48 0.25
N GLY A 48 29.60 7.52 -0.53
CA GLY A 48 30.28 8.81 -0.48
C GLY A 48 29.58 9.85 -1.34
N ASN A 49 30.16 11.05 -1.44
CA ASN A 49 29.63 12.07 -2.35
C ASN A 49 29.96 11.70 -3.80
N PRO A 50 29.00 11.77 -4.74
CA PRO A 50 29.26 11.56 -6.16
C PRO A 50 30.35 12.49 -6.71
N ALA A 51 30.96 12.10 -7.80
CA ALA A 51 31.88 12.97 -8.54
C ALA A 51 31.15 13.73 -9.66
N ASP A 52 31.78 14.82 -10.15
CA ASP A 52 31.27 15.53 -11.33
C ASP A 52 31.20 14.58 -12.52
N GLY A 53 30.05 14.45 -13.15
CA GLY A 53 29.79 13.54 -14.24
C GLY A 53 29.19 12.17 -13.85
N ASP A 54 29.15 11.82 -12.58
CA ASP A 54 28.43 10.63 -12.12
C ASP A 54 26.93 10.81 -12.39
N SER A 55 26.22 9.70 -12.62
CA SER A 55 24.81 9.79 -12.98
C SER A 55 23.95 8.69 -12.37
N VAL A 56 22.66 8.99 -12.23
CA VAL A 56 21.61 8.04 -11.85
C VAL A 56 20.53 8.05 -12.92
N THR A 57 20.19 6.88 -13.45
CA THR A 57 19.10 6.69 -14.41
C THR A 57 17.88 6.12 -13.70
N VAL A 58 16.72 6.75 -13.91
CA VAL A 58 15.42 6.29 -13.40
C VAL A 58 14.43 6.30 -14.56
N GLY A 59 13.99 5.12 -14.97
CA GLY A 59 13.20 4.94 -16.17
C GLY A 59 13.97 5.39 -17.42
N GLU A 60 13.40 6.31 -18.18
CA GLU A 60 14.03 6.85 -19.40
C GLU A 60 14.89 8.10 -19.13
N THR A 61 14.96 8.58 -17.89
CA THR A 61 15.63 9.82 -17.54
C THR A 61 16.95 9.55 -16.81
N THR A 62 18.05 10.11 -17.32
CA THR A 62 19.35 10.09 -16.66
C THR A 62 19.64 11.45 -16.05
N TYR A 63 19.89 11.48 -14.75
CA TYR A 63 20.28 12.65 -13.98
C TYR A 63 21.78 12.63 -13.77
N THR A 64 22.48 13.69 -14.16
CA THR A 64 23.94 13.78 -14.06
C THR A 64 24.35 14.80 -13.01
N PHE A 65 25.15 14.40 -12.05
CA PHE A 65 25.71 15.30 -11.05
C PHE A 65 26.74 16.21 -11.67
N LYS A 66 26.55 17.52 -11.54
CA LYS A 66 27.41 18.55 -12.14
C LYS A 66 27.77 19.66 -11.15
N THR A 67 29.02 20.07 -11.18
CA THR A 67 29.45 21.28 -10.47
C THR A 67 28.83 22.50 -11.11
N GLU A 68 28.80 22.54 -12.46
CA GLU A 68 28.16 23.57 -13.28
C GLU A 68 27.08 22.92 -14.14
N MET A 69 25.83 23.28 -13.94
CA MET A 69 24.68 22.74 -14.67
C MET A 69 24.51 23.47 -15.99
N ALA A 70 24.53 22.75 -17.10
CA ALA A 70 24.47 23.34 -18.45
C ALA A 70 23.40 22.68 -19.35
N ALA A 71 22.92 21.50 -19.01
CA ALA A 71 21.99 20.72 -19.85
C ALA A 71 20.80 20.19 -19.07
N ALA A 72 19.78 19.74 -19.80
CA ALA A 72 18.62 19.10 -19.21
C ALA A 72 19.04 17.90 -18.34
N ASN A 73 18.41 17.76 -17.18
CA ASN A 73 18.67 16.72 -16.18
C ASN A 73 20.07 16.79 -15.52
N ASP A 74 20.84 17.88 -15.76
CA ASP A 74 21.98 18.18 -14.91
C ASP A 74 21.46 18.55 -13.52
N ILE A 75 22.01 17.92 -12.48
CA ILE A 75 21.66 18.18 -11.08
C ILE A 75 22.90 18.66 -10.34
N LYS A 76 22.69 19.54 -9.39
CA LYS A 76 23.77 20.14 -8.64
C LYS A 76 24.49 19.10 -7.80
N LEU A 77 25.79 19.02 -7.97
CA LEU A 77 26.65 18.27 -7.07
C LEU A 77 26.70 18.99 -5.73
N GLY A 78 26.21 18.33 -4.68
CA GLY A 78 26.22 18.89 -3.33
C GLY A 78 27.62 18.96 -2.72
N SER A 79 27.77 19.80 -1.70
CA SER A 79 29.00 19.86 -0.91
C SER A 79 29.23 18.62 -0.04
N SER A 80 28.17 17.83 0.17
CA SER A 80 28.19 16.58 0.91
C SER A 80 27.34 15.52 0.20
N GLN A 81 27.52 14.27 0.60
CA GLN A 81 26.67 13.15 0.16
C GLN A 81 25.18 13.43 0.41
N SER A 82 24.84 13.95 1.59
CA SER A 82 23.46 14.27 1.95
C SER A 82 22.86 15.35 1.06
N ASP A 83 23.65 16.37 0.69
CA ASP A 83 23.18 17.43 -0.20
C ASP A 83 22.91 16.87 -1.60
N SER A 84 23.82 16.03 -2.12
CA SER A 84 23.65 15.38 -3.43
C SER A 84 22.44 14.46 -3.48
N ILE A 85 22.20 13.68 -2.42
CA ILE A 85 21.01 12.85 -2.25
C ILE A 85 19.74 13.72 -2.26
N SER A 86 19.75 14.82 -1.52
CA SER A 86 18.61 15.75 -1.46
C SER A 86 18.29 16.33 -2.84
N THR A 87 19.32 16.72 -3.59
CA THR A 87 19.16 17.25 -4.95
C THR A 87 18.56 16.21 -5.90
N LEU A 88 19.03 14.96 -5.84
CA LEU A 88 18.47 13.85 -6.63
C LEU A 88 16.99 13.62 -6.32
N VAL A 89 16.62 13.57 -5.04
CA VAL A 89 15.21 13.37 -4.62
C VAL A 89 14.33 14.53 -5.09
N LYS A 90 14.80 15.76 -4.97
CA LYS A 90 14.06 16.95 -5.42
C LYS A 90 13.79 16.91 -6.93
N VAL A 91 14.79 16.58 -7.74
CA VAL A 91 14.62 16.56 -9.20
C VAL A 91 13.72 15.43 -9.65
N VAL A 92 13.86 14.24 -9.08
CA VAL A 92 12.99 13.09 -9.40
C VAL A 92 11.53 13.42 -9.10
N ASN A 93 11.27 14.06 -7.95
CA ASN A 93 9.89 14.40 -7.52
C ASN A 93 9.40 15.73 -8.12
N GLY A 94 10.27 16.56 -8.69
CA GLY A 94 9.91 17.90 -9.17
C GLY A 94 9.50 18.86 -8.05
N THR A 95 10.06 18.71 -6.86
CA THR A 95 9.66 19.49 -5.68
C THR A 95 10.38 20.83 -5.53
N ASP A 96 11.42 21.08 -6.32
CA ASP A 96 12.13 22.35 -6.34
C ASP A 96 12.11 22.95 -7.75
N ALA A 97 11.31 24.00 -7.95
CA ALA A 97 11.23 24.74 -9.22
C ALA A 97 12.21 25.92 -9.28
N SER A 98 13.07 26.10 -8.28
CA SER A 98 13.91 27.31 -8.16
C SER A 98 15.09 27.34 -9.14
N GLY A 99 15.45 26.20 -9.75
CA GLY A 99 16.58 26.09 -10.68
C GLY A 99 17.93 26.20 -10.00
N THR A 100 18.00 26.14 -8.69
CA THR A 100 19.27 26.21 -7.92
C THR A 100 19.89 24.83 -7.72
N ASP A 101 19.07 23.78 -7.70
CA ASP A 101 19.50 22.41 -7.42
C ASP A 101 19.53 21.53 -8.68
N TYR A 102 18.93 21.99 -9.79
CA TYR A 102 18.98 21.34 -11.09
C TYR A 102 18.76 22.33 -12.24
N TYR A 103 19.11 21.94 -13.45
CA TYR A 103 18.92 22.78 -14.64
C TYR A 103 17.42 22.98 -14.94
N ALA A 104 16.92 24.18 -14.68
CA ALA A 104 15.48 24.48 -14.68
C ALA A 104 14.86 24.56 -16.10
N GLY A 105 15.65 24.78 -17.15
CA GLY A 105 15.10 25.14 -18.46
C GLY A 105 14.28 24.05 -19.14
N THR A 106 14.62 22.77 -18.92
CA THR A 106 14.00 21.62 -19.59
C THR A 106 13.88 20.39 -18.69
N THR A 107 14.28 20.47 -17.42
CA THR A 107 14.17 19.37 -16.47
C THR A 107 12.73 19.28 -15.98
N THR A 108 12.11 18.11 -16.14
CA THR A 108 10.76 17.81 -15.69
C THR A 108 10.80 16.74 -14.60
N PRO A 109 9.80 16.68 -13.71
CA PRO A 109 9.67 15.57 -12.77
C PRO A 109 9.74 14.23 -13.48
N ASN A 110 10.33 13.21 -12.87
CA ASN A 110 10.37 11.88 -13.46
C ASN A 110 8.95 11.38 -13.75
N ALA A 111 8.69 10.93 -14.97
CA ALA A 111 7.37 10.47 -15.38
C ALA A 111 6.99 9.13 -14.75
N SER A 112 7.98 8.25 -14.53
CA SER A 112 7.79 6.84 -14.20
C SER A 112 7.92 6.53 -12.71
N ALA A 113 8.64 7.39 -11.94
CA ALA A 113 8.95 7.08 -10.54
C ALA A 113 8.95 8.32 -9.63
N SER A 114 8.88 8.07 -8.34
CA SER A 114 9.12 9.01 -7.25
C SER A 114 10.27 8.51 -6.38
N ALA A 115 10.89 9.39 -5.60
CA ALA A 115 12.05 9.07 -4.78
C ALA A 115 11.88 9.59 -3.35
N VAL A 116 12.40 8.83 -2.37
CA VAL A 116 12.47 9.21 -0.96
C VAL A 116 13.84 8.82 -0.43
N SER A 117 14.50 9.71 0.30
CA SER A 117 15.79 9.42 0.93
C SER A 117 15.66 8.96 2.38
N SER A 118 16.50 8.02 2.77
CA SER A 118 16.68 7.59 4.16
C SER A 118 18.17 7.39 4.42
N GLY A 119 18.79 8.33 5.12
CA GLY A 119 20.24 8.33 5.35
C GLY A 119 21.03 8.38 4.05
N SER A 120 21.83 7.34 3.79
CA SER A 120 22.65 7.20 2.58
C SER A 120 21.97 6.44 1.45
N GLU A 121 20.70 6.16 1.56
CA GLU A 121 19.93 5.40 0.57
C GLU A 121 18.77 6.24 0.01
N VAL A 122 18.54 6.11 -1.29
CA VAL A 122 17.38 6.68 -1.99
C VAL A 122 16.52 5.52 -2.48
N THR A 123 15.33 5.40 -1.92
CA THR A 123 14.31 4.46 -2.41
C THR A 123 13.56 5.11 -3.56
N VAL A 124 13.54 4.42 -4.69
CA VAL A 124 12.80 4.80 -5.91
C VAL A 124 11.57 3.91 -6.02
N SER A 125 10.40 4.50 -6.13
CA SER A 125 9.12 3.78 -6.25
C SER A 125 8.44 4.11 -7.57
N ALA A 126 7.99 3.10 -8.30
CA ALA A 126 7.23 3.31 -9.53
C ALA A 126 5.92 4.08 -9.26
N LYS A 127 5.57 5.03 -10.12
CA LYS A 127 4.29 5.76 -10.06
C LYS A 127 3.14 4.90 -10.56
N THR A 128 3.42 4.00 -11.50
CA THR A 128 2.47 2.98 -11.93
C THR A 128 2.70 1.75 -11.06
N ALA A 129 1.75 1.45 -10.20
CA ALA A 129 1.79 0.27 -9.36
C ALA A 129 1.55 -1.01 -10.20
N GLY A 130 1.78 -2.18 -9.62
CA GLY A 130 1.63 -3.47 -10.27
C GLY A 130 2.87 -3.92 -11.04
N ALA A 131 2.71 -5.01 -11.80
CA ALA A 131 3.80 -5.62 -12.56
C ALA A 131 4.42 -4.69 -13.61
N ALA A 132 3.68 -3.69 -14.08
CA ALA A 132 4.18 -2.70 -15.04
C ALA A 132 5.34 -1.86 -14.46
N GLY A 133 5.31 -1.60 -13.15
CA GLY A 133 6.39 -0.89 -12.45
C GLY A 133 7.73 -1.61 -12.47
N ASN A 134 7.74 -2.93 -12.62
CA ASN A 134 8.98 -3.73 -12.66
C ASN A 134 9.83 -3.47 -13.92
N SER A 135 9.28 -2.80 -14.94
CA SER A 135 10.02 -2.43 -16.15
C SER A 135 10.77 -1.10 -16.05
N VAL A 136 10.56 -0.35 -14.98
CA VAL A 136 11.24 0.94 -14.77
C VAL A 136 12.73 0.68 -14.53
N ALA A 137 13.58 1.17 -15.43
CA ALA A 137 15.02 0.99 -15.34
C ALA A 137 15.63 1.74 -14.15
N LEU A 138 16.63 1.17 -13.52
CA LEU A 138 17.41 1.78 -12.45
C LEU A 138 18.90 1.50 -12.69
N ALA A 139 19.71 2.55 -12.83
CA ALA A 139 21.15 2.42 -13.00
C ALA A 139 21.87 3.58 -12.32
N ALA A 140 23.11 3.36 -11.96
CA ALA A 140 24.00 4.40 -11.46
C ALA A 140 25.39 4.22 -12.05
N THR A 141 26.08 5.33 -12.30
CA THR A 141 27.50 5.36 -12.67
C THR A 141 28.29 6.04 -11.57
N GLY A 142 29.56 5.68 -11.45
CA GLY A 142 30.43 6.21 -10.39
C GLY A 142 30.78 5.15 -9.35
N SER A 143 31.90 5.33 -8.68
CA SER A 143 32.47 4.34 -7.75
C SER A 143 31.81 4.35 -6.37
N VAL A 144 31.05 5.39 -6.05
CA VAL A 144 30.42 5.61 -4.73
C VAL A 144 28.92 5.34 -4.72
N MET A 145 28.34 4.97 -5.84
CA MET A 145 26.93 4.66 -5.97
C MET A 145 26.72 3.20 -6.41
N SER A 146 25.69 2.58 -5.87
CA SER A 146 25.25 1.24 -6.28
C SER A 146 23.73 1.17 -6.29
N VAL A 147 23.17 0.33 -7.15
CA VAL A 147 21.73 0.11 -7.28
C VAL A 147 21.35 -1.28 -6.82
N SER A 148 20.13 -1.46 -6.33
CA SER A 148 19.59 -2.76 -5.89
C SER A 148 19.40 -3.74 -7.05
N GLY A 149 19.17 -3.25 -8.26
CA GLY A 149 18.94 -4.03 -9.48
C GLY A 149 18.93 -3.13 -10.71
N SER A 150 18.91 -3.71 -11.90
CA SER A 150 18.85 -2.96 -13.16
C SER A 150 17.44 -2.39 -13.47
N THR A 151 16.45 -2.84 -12.74
CA THR A 151 15.05 -2.37 -12.79
C THR A 151 14.48 -2.34 -11.39
N LEU A 152 13.37 -1.64 -11.21
CA LEU A 152 12.57 -1.75 -9.99
C LEU A 152 11.94 -3.14 -9.91
N GLU A 153 11.69 -3.61 -8.69
CA GLU A 153 11.18 -4.96 -8.42
C GLU A 153 10.03 -4.93 -7.39
N GLY A 154 9.36 -6.07 -7.22
CA GLY A 154 8.30 -6.23 -6.22
C GLY A 154 6.96 -5.61 -6.60
N GLY A 155 6.85 -5.02 -7.80
CA GLY A 155 5.57 -4.58 -8.32
C GLY A 155 4.68 -5.78 -8.62
N ALA A 156 3.55 -5.86 -7.95
CA ALA A 156 2.63 -6.98 -8.06
C ALA A 156 1.19 -6.52 -7.84
N VAL A 157 0.25 -7.26 -8.40
CA VAL A 157 -1.14 -7.19 -7.97
C VAL A 157 -1.24 -7.97 -6.66
N SER A 158 -1.79 -7.38 -5.62
CA SER A 158 -2.09 -8.14 -4.40
C SER A 158 -3.13 -9.20 -4.72
N SER A 159 -2.70 -10.44 -4.89
CA SER A 159 -3.57 -11.57 -5.25
C SER A 159 -4.21 -12.26 -4.03
N VAL A 160 -4.05 -11.70 -2.85
CA VAL A 160 -4.48 -12.32 -1.60
C VAL A 160 -5.51 -11.46 -0.91
N LEU A 161 -6.70 -12.02 -0.71
CA LEU A 161 -7.77 -11.40 0.05
C LEU A 161 -7.61 -11.72 1.55
N PRO A 162 -7.64 -10.73 2.45
CA PRO A 162 -7.76 -11.02 3.87
C PRO A 162 -9.10 -11.70 4.14
N THR A 163 -9.12 -12.60 5.12
CA THR A 163 -10.15 -13.64 5.25
C THR A 163 -11.22 -13.35 6.27
N VAL A 164 -11.17 -12.25 6.99
CA VAL A 164 -11.96 -12.17 8.21
C VAL A 164 -12.86 -10.96 8.20
N ALA A 165 -14.16 -11.20 8.04
CA ALA A 165 -15.22 -10.23 8.30
C ALA A 165 -14.93 -8.82 7.75
N CYS A 166 -14.30 -8.74 6.58
CA CYS A 166 -14.00 -7.49 5.90
C CYS A 166 -15.19 -7.01 5.09
N VAL A 167 -15.27 -5.70 4.90
CA VAL A 167 -16.26 -5.04 4.05
C VAL A 167 -15.90 -5.21 2.58
N PHE A 168 -16.89 -5.50 1.76
CA PHE A 168 -16.81 -5.53 0.31
C PHE A 168 -17.78 -4.53 -0.31
N THR A 169 -17.35 -3.88 -1.37
CA THR A 169 -18.14 -2.93 -2.17
C THR A 169 -18.30 -3.44 -3.60
N ALA A 170 -19.08 -2.74 -4.42
CA ALA A 170 -19.30 -3.12 -5.81
C ALA A 170 -17.99 -3.17 -6.59
N GLY A 171 -17.76 -4.26 -7.31
CA GLY A 171 -16.69 -4.42 -8.29
C GLY A 171 -17.04 -3.86 -9.67
N ALA A 172 -16.23 -4.18 -10.66
CA ALA A 172 -16.44 -3.74 -12.04
C ALA A 172 -17.67 -4.39 -12.68
N GLU A 173 -17.94 -5.65 -12.31
CA GLU A 173 -19.09 -6.42 -12.80
C GLU A 173 -20.14 -6.59 -11.69
N ASP A 174 -21.40 -6.78 -12.05
CA ASP A 174 -22.50 -6.89 -11.08
C ASP A 174 -22.37 -8.06 -10.09
N ASN A 175 -21.70 -9.12 -10.48
CA ASN A 175 -21.43 -10.30 -9.67
C ASN A 175 -20.08 -10.25 -8.94
N GLU A 176 -19.35 -9.16 -9.09
CA GLU A 176 -18.07 -8.93 -8.41
C GLU A 176 -18.22 -8.04 -7.20
N ALA A 177 -17.40 -8.32 -6.19
CA ALA A 177 -17.27 -7.48 -5.01
C ALA A 177 -15.79 -7.29 -4.69
N VAL A 178 -15.38 -6.04 -4.49
CA VAL A 178 -14.00 -5.65 -4.19
C VAL A 178 -13.87 -5.42 -2.69
N ILE A 179 -12.80 -5.91 -2.09
CA ILE A 179 -12.53 -5.65 -0.67
C ILE A 179 -12.31 -4.16 -0.43
N GLY A 180 -12.91 -3.60 0.61
CA GLY A 180 -12.85 -2.15 0.87
C GLY A 180 -13.55 -1.36 -0.24
N GLY A 181 -12.80 -0.48 -0.90
CA GLY A 181 -13.29 0.37 -1.98
C GLY A 181 -14.21 1.50 -1.52
N THR A 182 -14.63 2.31 -2.48
CA THR A 182 -15.56 3.44 -2.26
C THR A 182 -16.89 3.24 -2.99
N GLY A 183 -17.09 2.07 -3.59
CA GLY A 183 -18.31 1.69 -4.31
C GLY A 183 -19.50 1.43 -3.38
N ALA A 184 -20.63 1.03 -3.96
CA ALA A 184 -21.82 0.67 -3.18
C ALA A 184 -21.53 -0.55 -2.29
N PHE A 185 -21.94 -0.52 -1.04
CA PHE A 185 -21.78 -1.61 -0.09
C PHE A 185 -22.43 -2.90 -0.62
N ARG A 186 -21.66 -3.99 -0.68
CA ARG A 186 -22.14 -5.33 -1.08
C ARG A 186 -22.31 -6.27 0.11
N GLY A 187 -21.59 -6.06 1.19
CA GLY A 187 -21.72 -6.86 2.41
C GLY A 187 -20.41 -7.09 3.14
N ILE A 188 -20.50 -7.90 4.19
CA ILE A 188 -19.38 -8.35 5.00
C ILE A 188 -19.16 -9.84 4.73
N LEU A 189 -17.91 -10.24 4.53
CA LEU A 189 -17.55 -11.65 4.25
C LEU A 189 -17.91 -12.53 5.45
N VAL A 190 -18.70 -13.58 5.20
CA VAL A 190 -19.14 -14.53 6.22
C VAL A 190 -18.80 -15.98 5.84
N GLY A 191 -18.80 -16.86 6.81
CA GLY A 191 -18.57 -18.29 6.61
C GLY A 191 -17.11 -18.69 6.35
N PRO A 192 -16.11 -18.11 7.04
CA PRO A 192 -14.69 -18.40 6.80
C PRO A 192 -14.33 -19.88 6.95
N LYS A 193 -15.09 -20.65 7.67
CA LYS A 193 -14.84 -22.11 7.84
C LYS A 193 -14.99 -22.94 6.56
N GLN A 194 -15.74 -22.44 5.57
CA GLN A 194 -15.91 -23.14 4.28
C GLN A 194 -14.70 -23.01 3.38
N TYR A 195 -13.83 -22.05 3.68
CA TYR A 195 -12.63 -21.75 2.91
C TYR A 195 -11.35 -22.27 3.57
N ALA A 196 -11.46 -23.10 4.62
CA ALA A 196 -10.34 -23.85 5.15
C ALA A 196 -9.77 -24.70 4.01
N ASN A 197 -8.81 -24.15 3.33
CA ASN A 197 -8.28 -24.69 2.10
C ASN A 197 -7.54 -25.99 2.43
N TYR A 198 -7.99 -27.09 1.90
CA TYR A 198 -7.36 -28.40 2.03
C TYR A 198 -5.91 -28.44 1.50
N MET A 199 -5.44 -27.37 0.89
CA MET A 199 -4.12 -27.30 0.25
C MET A 199 -3.07 -26.49 1.02
N ASN A 200 -3.44 -25.67 2.00
CA ASN A 200 -2.47 -24.90 2.79
C ASN A 200 -2.68 -25.18 4.27
N LEU A 201 -1.73 -25.87 4.88
CA LEU A 201 -1.62 -26.03 6.33
C LEU A 201 -1.20 -24.75 7.07
N ASP A 202 -1.11 -23.62 6.37
CA ASP A 202 -0.83 -22.33 6.98
C ASP A 202 -2.09 -21.75 7.63
N ALA A 203 -1.96 -21.36 8.88
CA ALA A 203 -3.03 -20.81 9.71
C ALA A 203 -3.52 -19.41 9.24
N THR A 204 -3.01 -18.90 8.14
CA THR A 204 -3.48 -17.70 7.47
C THR A 204 -4.58 -18.09 6.50
N MET A 205 -5.84 -17.91 6.93
CA MET A 205 -7.00 -18.07 6.05
C MET A 205 -7.03 -16.93 5.03
N THR A 206 -6.27 -17.02 3.97
CA THR A 206 -6.27 -16.08 2.85
C THR A 206 -7.02 -16.70 1.69
N LEU A 207 -7.91 -15.93 1.06
CA LEU A 207 -8.62 -16.33 -0.15
C LEU A 207 -7.86 -15.86 -1.38
N PRO A 208 -7.70 -16.70 -2.41
CA PRO A 208 -7.20 -16.24 -3.69
C PRO A 208 -8.15 -15.21 -4.30
N ASP A 209 -7.61 -14.24 -5.03
CA ASP A 209 -8.40 -13.32 -5.85
C ASP A 209 -9.25 -14.11 -6.85
N GLY A 210 -10.49 -13.69 -7.07
CA GLY A 210 -11.45 -14.41 -7.91
C GLY A 210 -12.18 -15.57 -7.23
N SER A 211 -11.95 -15.83 -5.95
CA SER A 211 -12.71 -16.82 -5.17
C SER A 211 -14.17 -16.40 -5.04
N ILE A 212 -15.08 -17.38 -4.96
CA ILE A 212 -16.49 -17.10 -4.64
C ILE A 212 -16.65 -17.04 -3.13
N GLY A 213 -17.12 -15.91 -2.63
CA GLY A 213 -17.41 -15.70 -1.21
C GLY A 213 -18.87 -15.36 -0.94
N GLN A 214 -19.30 -15.57 0.28
CA GLN A 214 -20.62 -15.21 0.74
C GLN A 214 -20.57 -13.89 1.50
N LEU A 215 -21.29 -12.89 1.03
CA LEU A 215 -21.38 -11.57 1.65
C LEU A 215 -22.74 -11.42 2.34
N ALA A 216 -22.72 -11.09 3.62
CA ALA A 216 -23.92 -10.79 4.38
C ALA A 216 -24.25 -9.30 4.31
N THR A 217 -25.48 -9.00 3.93
CA THR A 217 -26.04 -7.64 3.90
C THR A 217 -27.01 -7.37 5.03
N MET A 218 -27.37 -8.40 5.81
CA MET A 218 -28.28 -8.33 6.95
C MET A 218 -27.95 -9.42 7.96
N GLY A 219 -28.04 -9.11 9.24
CA GLY A 219 -27.79 -10.02 10.35
C GLY A 219 -26.77 -9.44 11.34
N ASN A 220 -26.67 -10.07 12.50
CA ASN A 220 -25.68 -9.76 13.53
C ASN A 220 -24.42 -10.57 13.28
N ILE A 221 -23.32 -9.92 12.88
CA ILE A 221 -22.09 -10.57 12.47
C ILE A 221 -20.99 -10.20 13.46
N LEU A 222 -20.20 -11.19 13.86
CA LEU A 222 -18.99 -10.96 14.64
C LEU A 222 -17.90 -10.42 13.75
N VAL A 223 -17.36 -9.27 14.10
CA VAL A 223 -16.25 -8.62 13.36
C VAL A 223 -15.06 -8.41 14.29
N LYS A 224 -13.86 -8.46 13.71
CA LYS A 224 -12.64 -8.02 14.40
C LYS A 224 -12.46 -6.54 14.12
N VAL A 225 -12.39 -5.72 15.14
CA VAL A 225 -12.13 -4.29 15.02
C VAL A 225 -10.66 -3.97 15.27
N GLY A 226 -10.13 -3.00 14.53
CA GLY A 226 -8.73 -2.58 14.64
C GLY A 226 -8.41 -1.70 15.86
N ASN A 227 -9.44 -1.17 16.52
CA ASN A 227 -9.32 -0.28 17.68
C ASN A 227 -10.36 -0.63 18.76
N ALA A 228 -10.20 -0.06 19.95
CA ALA A 228 -11.23 -0.16 20.98
C ALA A 228 -12.48 0.59 20.53
N VAL A 229 -13.65 -0.02 20.69
CA VAL A 229 -14.95 0.52 20.30
C VAL A 229 -15.93 0.53 21.47
N SER A 230 -16.83 1.48 21.45
CA SER A 230 -17.96 1.61 22.38
C SER A 230 -19.27 1.30 21.65
N PRO A 231 -20.34 0.93 22.37
CA PRO A 231 -21.63 0.59 21.76
C PRO A 231 -22.24 1.67 20.85
N ASP A 232 -21.88 2.95 21.10
CA ASP A 232 -22.40 4.11 20.36
C ASP A 232 -21.48 4.57 19.22
N ASP A 233 -20.36 3.88 19.00
CA ASP A 233 -19.43 4.23 17.93
C ASP A 233 -20.02 3.87 16.57
N VAL A 234 -19.76 4.72 15.58
CA VAL A 234 -20.11 4.44 14.18
C VAL A 234 -19.10 3.48 13.58
N ALA A 235 -19.56 2.40 12.99
CA ALA A 235 -18.71 1.49 12.26
C ALA A 235 -18.21 2.15 10.96
N VAL A 236 -16.90 2.19 10.79
CA VAL A 236 -16.21 2.65 9.59
C VAL A 236 -15.30 1.54 9.09
N TYR A 237 -14.88 1.61 7.84
CA TYR A 237 -13.97 0.63 7.29
C TYR A 237 -12.85 1.29 6.49
N ASN A 238 -11.74 0.60 6.39
CA ASN A 238 -10.62 1.01 5.58
C ASN A 238 -10.90 0.71 4.10
N ASN A 239 -10.80 1.71 3.23
CA ASN A 239 -11.11 1.57 1.81
C ASN A 239 -10.14 0.65 1.04
N VAL A 240 -8.98 0.32 1.60
CA VAL A 240 -7.99 -0.56 0.97
C VAL A 240 -8.11 -1.98 1.50
N THR A 241 -8.22 -2.13 2.83
CA THR A 241 -8.19 -3.46 3.47
C THR A 241 -9.57 -4.01 3.80
N GLY A 242 -10.62 -3.20 3.74
CA GLY A 242 -11.97 -3.57 4.17
C GLY A 242 -12.11 -3.83 5.68
N GLU A 243 -11.04 -3.63 6.47
CA GLU A 243 -11.07 -3.83 7.91
C GLU A 243 -12.00 -2.83 8.60
N ILE A 244 -12.76 -3.32 9.56
CA ILE A 244 -13.75 -2.54 10.29
C ILE A 244 -13.10 -1.92 11.53
N SER A 245 -13.45 -0.68 11.82
CA SER A 245 -13.08 0.04 13.02
C SER A 245 -14.26 0.87 13.53
N GLY A 246 -14.21 1.33 14.78
CA GLY A 246 -15.17 2.26 15.33
C GLY A 246 -14.65 3.69 15.27
N LEU A 247 -15.50 4.62 14.89
CA LEU A 247 -15.27 6.05 14.99
C LEU A 247 -16.07 6.58 16.18
N SER A 248 -15.37 7.00 17.24
CA SER A 248 -16.03 7.57 18.41
C SER A 248 -16.62 8.94 18.06
N LEU A 249 -17.90 9.11 18.34
CA LEU A 249 -18.60 10.39 18.14
C LEU A 249 -18.11 11.53 19.06
N ILE A 250 -17.29 11.22 20.07
CA ILE A 250 -16.75 12.21 21.02
C ILE A 250 -15.73 13.14 20.34
N HIS A 251 -15.21 12.81 19.16
CA HIS A 251 -14.26 13.65 18.42
C HIS A 251 -14.90 14.57 17.36
N ILE A 252 -16.21 14.60 17.26
CA ILE A 252 -16.89 15.63 16.48
C ILE A 252 -16.93 16.87 17.39
N SER A 253 -15.85 17.67 17.36
CA SER A 253 -15.85 18.96 18.04
C SER A 253 -17.02 19.79 17.55
N GLU A 254 -17.85 20.24 18.50
CA GLU A 254 -18.87 21.26 18.21
C GLU A 254 -18.19 22.45 17.52
N PRO A 255 -18.80 22.97 16.45
CA PRO A 255 -18.31 24.22 15.86
C PRO A 255 -18.37 25.30 16.92
N THR A 256 -17.21 25.79 17.32
CA THR A 256 -17.08 26.97 18.19
C THR A 256 -17.84 28.12 17.52
N ARG A 257 -18.90 28.58 18.19
CA ARG A 257 -19.63 29.79 17.84
C ARG A 257 -18.75 31.02 18.00
#